data_af3ac7e527b0ca13ceeee47166951aca
#
_entry.id   af3ac7e527b0ca13ceeee47166951aca
#
_cell.length_a   1.000
_cell.length_b   1.000
_cell.length_c   1.000
_cell.angle_alpha   90.00
_cell.angle_beta   90.00
_cell.angle_gamma   90.00
#
_symmetry.space_group_name_H-M   'P 1'
#
loop_
_entity.id
_entity.type
_entity.pdbx_description
1 polymer ?
#
loop_
_entity_poly.entity_id
_entity_poly.type
_entity_poly.pdbx_seq_one_letter_code
_entity_poly.pdbx_strand_id
1 'polypeptide(L)'
;PYGVPMDYVNDEKENALYFHGAKEGHKIDAIKKSGKVCFTVFDEDYKEDGDWAYYVKSVIVFGRAKVVEDEKETLRMTRLIGLKYYPTVKEVDAILERTRGRVQGVRVDVEKMTGKLVHEK
;
A
#
# COMPACT_ATOMS: atom_id res chain seq x y z
N PRO A 1 4.31 -14.70 11.17
CA PRO A 1 4.50 -13.49 10.34
C PRO A 1 4.32 -13.78 8.85
N TYR A 2 3.80 -12.81 8.13
CA TYR A 2 3.53 -12.95 6.71
C TYR A 2 3.78 -11.61 6.02
N GLY A 3 4.62 -11.58 5.02
CA GLY A 3 4.96 -10.39 4.28
C GLY A 3 4.71 -10.56 2.78
N VAL A 4 4.17 -9.54 2.14
CA VAL A 4 3.87 -9.54 0.72
C VAL A 4 4.06 -8.16 0.12
N PRO A 5 4.71 -8.03 -1.04
CA PRO A 5 4.80 -6.75 -1.76
C PRO A 5 3.44 -6.35 -2.31
N MET A 6 3.18 -5.05 -2.37
CA MET A 6 1.94 -4.55 -2.95
C MET A 6 2.01 -3.07 -3.30
N ASP A 7 1.12 -2.65 -4.20
CA ASP A 7 0.90 -1.26 -4.50
C ASP A 7 -0.05 -0.64 -3.48
N TYR A 8 0.13 0.63 -3.18
CA TYR A 8 -0.64 1.33 -2.16
C TYR A 8 -0.82 2.80 -2.51
N VAL A 9 -1.74 3.46 -1.81
CA VAL A 9 -1.86 4.91 -1.82
C VAL A 9 -2.00 5.41 -0.39
N ASN A 10 -1.39 6.57 -0.12
CA ASN A 10 -1.46 7.23 1.19
C ASN A 10 -2.54 8.31 1.15
N ASP A 11 -3.41 8.32 2.15
CA ASP A 11 -4.40 9.36 2.37
C ASP A 11 -3.99 10.14 3.63
N GLU A 12 -3.36 11.30 3.43
CA GLU A 12 -2.87 12.13 4.53
C GLU A 12 -3.99 12.68 5.41
N LYS A 13 -5.13 13.00 4.84
CA LYS A 13 -6.27 13.54 5.59
C LYS A 13 -6.82 12.54 6.59
N GLU A 14 -6.88 11.27 6.18
CA GLU A 14 -7.40 10.19 6.99
C GLU A 14 -6.32 9.51 7.83
N ASN A 15 -5.06 9.84 7.63
CA ASN A 15 -3.91 9.18 8.24
C ASN A 15 -3.96 7.66 8.02
N ALA A 16 -4.17 7.28 6.78
CA ALA A 16 -4.39 5.88 6.39
C ALA A 16 -3.67 5.54 5.09
N LEU A 17 -3.36 4.26 4.94
CA LEU A 17 -2.89 3.68 3.70
C LEU A 17 -3.98 2.78 3.13
N TYR A 18 -4.10 2.76 1.81
CA TYR A 18 -5.05 1.89 1.13
C TYR A 18 -4.32 0.94 0.19
N PHE A 19 -4.73 -0.32 0.19
CA PHE A 19 -4.34 -1.27 -0.83
C PHE A 19 -5.52 -2.16 -1.20
N HIS A 20 -5.37 -2.95 -2.23
CA HIS A 20 -6.42 -3.85 -2.67
C HIS A 20 -5.85 -5.19 -3.08
N GLY A 21 -6.70 -6.18 -3.12
CA GLY A 21 -6.34 -7.52 -3.55
C GLY A 21 -7.59 -8.36 -3.85
N ALA A 22 -7.41 -9.65 -3.96
CA ALA A 22 -8.53 -10.57 -4.10
C ALA A 22 -9.36 -10.60 -2.82
N LYS A 23 -10.63 -10.97 -2.94
CA LYS A 23 -11.55 -11.07 -1.79
C LYS A 23 -11.20 -12.20 -0.84
N GLU A 24 -10.50 -13.20 -1.32
CA GLU A 24 -10.12 -14.38 -0.54
C GLU A 24 -8.62 -14.61 -0.61
N GLY A 25 -8.07 -15.26 0.41
CA GLY A 25 -6.67 -15.62 0.48
C GLY A 25 -6.10 -15.45 1.87
N HIS A 26 -4.85 -15.89 2.03
CA HIS A 26 -4.15 -15.86 3.32
C HIS A 26 -4.08 -14.45 3.91
N LYS A 27 -3.80 -13.45 3.08
CA LYS A 27 -3.70 -12.04 3.49
C LYS A 27 -5.00 -11.54 4.11
N ILE A 28 -6.12 -11.82 3.48
CA ILE A 28 -7.44 -11.41 3.95
C ILE A 28 -7.80 -12.14 5.25
N ASP A 29 -7.54 -13.43 5.30
CA ASP A 29 -7.80 -14.23 6.52
C ASP A 29 -6.97 -13.72 7.70
N ALA A 30 -5.70 -13.42 7.46
CA ALA A 30 -4.81 -12.89 8.50
C ALA A 30 -5.28 -11.52 9.03
N ILE A 31 -5.73 -10.63 8.14
CA ILE A 31 -6.25 -9.32 8.52
C ILE A 31 -7.52 -9.45 9.36
N LYS A 32 -8.44 -10.30 8.94
CA LYS A 32 -9.69 -10.54 9.67
C LYS A 32 -9.43 -11.14 11.06
N LYS A 33 -8.39 -11.93 11.20
CA LYS A 33 -8.04 -12.59 12.45
C LYS A 33 -7.38 -11.64 13.44
N SER A 34 -6.41 -10.84 13.02
CA SER A 34 -5.61 -10.01 13.92
C SER A 34 -5.67 -8.51 13.65
N GLY A 35 -5.69 -8.07 12.44
CA GLY A 35 -5.67 -6.65 12.08
C GLY A 35 -4.38 -5.91 12.35
N LYS A 36 -3.47 -6.42 13.15
CA LYS A 36 -2.17 -5.79 13.38
C LYS A 36 -1.27 -5.96 12.19
N VAL A 37 -0.74 -4.86 11.67
CA VAL A 37 0.11 -4.89 10.48
C VAL A 37 1.31 -3.95 10.64
N CYS A 38 2.34 -4.28 9.88
CA CYS A 38 3.49 -3.43 9.64
C CYS A 38 3.61 -3.25 8.14
N PHE A 39 3.73 -2.01 7.70
CA PHE A 39 3.84 -1.67 6.28
C PHE A 39 5.17 -0.95 6.05
N THR A 40 6.01 -1.49 5.20
CA THR A 40 7.32 -0.92 4.93
C THR A 40 7.37 -0.35 3.52
N VAL A 41 7.81 0.89 3.41
CA VAL A 41 8.01 1.57 2.13
C VAL A 41 9.47 2.01 2.06
N PHE A 42 10.10 1.81 0.93
CA PHE A 42 11.44 2.30 0.68
C PHE A 42 11.51 2.89 -0.73
N ASP A 43 12.39 3.87 -0.90
CA ASP A 43 12.61 4.49 -2.21
C ASP A 43 13.63 3.69 -3.03
N GLU A 44 13.82 4.12 -4.27
CA GLU A 44 14.91 3.59 -5.08
C GLU A 44 16.23 4.04 -4.45
N ASP A 45 17.08 3.09 -4.16
CA ASP A 45 18.42 3.37 -3.69
C ASP A 45 19.22 4.06 -4.79
N TYR A 46 20.12 4.94 -4.40
CA TYR A 46 21.03 5.57 -5.34
C TYR A 46 22.45 5.61 -4.77
N LYS A 47 23.40 5.79 -5.66
CA LYS A 47 24.81 5.81 -5.32
C LYS A 47 25.49 6.92 -6.09
N GLU A 48 26.26 7.75 -5.41
CA GLU A 48 27.08 8.77 -6.03
C GLU A 48 28.43 8.20 -6.47
N ASP A 49 29.07 8.83 -7.46
CA ASP A 49 30.39 8.42 -7.92
C ASP A 49 31.40 8.46 -6.79
N GLY A 50 32.11 7.34 -6.63
CA GLY A 50 33.10 7.20 -5.55
C GLY A 50 32.55 6.60 -4.26
N ASP A 51 31.25 6.47 -4.11
CA ASP A 51 30.66 5.82 -2.96
C ASP A 51 30.71 4.30 -3.09
N TRP A 52 30.94 3.63 -1.99
CA TRP A 52 30.87 2.17 -1.94
C TRP A 52 29.51 1.66 -1.46
N ALA A 53 28.71 2.51 -0.87
CA ALA A 53 27.40 2.17 -0.33
C ALA A 53 26.29 3.01 -0.95
N TYR A 54 25.07 2.49 -0.92
CA TYR A 54 23.88 3.16 -1.43
C TYR A 54 23.23 4.03 -0.37
N TYR A 55 22.54 5.08 -0.83
CA TYR A 55 21.61 5.85 -0.01
C TYR A 55 20.24 5.20 -0.09
N VAL A 56 19.64 4.88 1.03
CA VAL A 56 18.30 4.28 1.08
C VAL A 56 17.47 5.00 2.14
N LYS A 57 16.28 5.44 1.72
CA LYS A 57 15.27 5.98 2.64
C LYS A 57 14.18 4.96 2.81
N SER A 58 13.76 4.73 4.04
CA SER A 58 12.67 3.82 4.34
C SER A 58 11.76 4.36 5.42
N VAL A 59 10.51 3.94 5.36
CA VAL A 59 9.49 4.28 6.35
C VAL A 59 8.82 2.99 6.77
N ILE A 60 8.66 2.80 8.07
CA ILE A 60 7.90 1.69 8.63
C ILE A 60 6.65 2.25 9.29
N VAL A 61 5.50 1.74 8.87
CA VAL A 61 4.20 2.11 9.40
C VAL A 61 3.68 0.96 10.25
N PHE A 62 3.32 1.24 11.48
CA PHE A 62 2.62 0.30 12.36
C PHE A 62 1.17 0.74 12.44
N GLY A 63 0.25 -0.18 12.23
CA GLY A 63 -1.15 0.19 12.22
C GLY A 63 -2.10 -0.98 12.32
N ARG A 64 -3.36 -0.66 12.07
CA ARG A 64 -4.46 -1.62 12.07
C ARG A 64 -5.05 -1.69 10.67
N ALA A 65 -5.06 -2.88 10.09
CA ALA A 65 -5.69 -3.13 8.82
C ALA A 65 -7.10 -3.68 9.03
N LYS A 66 -7.99 -3.24 8.16
CA LYS A 66 -9.36 -3.78 8.11
C LYS A 66 -9.82 -3.86 6.67
N VAL A 67 -10.59 -4.89 6.37
CA VAL A 67 -11.23 -4.99 5.06
C VAL A 67 -12.33 -3.95 4.96
N VAL A 68 -12.45 -3.32 3.81
CA VAL A 68 -13.47 -2.33 3.52
C VAL A 68 -14.68 -3.07 2.95
N GLU A 69 -15.78 -3.06 3.68
CA GLU A 69 -17.00 -3.80 3.27
C GLU A 69 -17.84 -3.04 2.26
N ASP A 70 -17.78 -1.71 2.26
CA ASP A 70 -18.50 -0.88 1.30
C ASP A 70 -17.85 -0.95 -0.08
N GLU A 71 -18.57 -1.49 -1.05
CA GLU A 71 -18.10 -1.63 -2.43
C GLU A 71 -17.75 -0.28 -3.08
N LYS A 72 -18.51 0.77 -2.79
CA LYS A 72 -18.24 2.11 -3.32
C LYS A 72 -16.90 2.65 -2.80
N GLU A 73 -16.63 2.43 -1.53
CA GLU A 73 -15.37 2.84 -0.92
C GLU A 73 -14.19 2.04 -1.49
N THR A 74 -14.36 0.74 -1.69
CA THR A 74 -13.36 -0.10 -2.36
C THR A 74 -13.05 0.40 -3.77
N LEU A 75 -14.07 0.77 -4.53
CA LEU A 75 -13.88 1.33 -5.88
C LEU A 75 -13.13 2.66 -5.83
N ARG A 76 -13.48 3.53 -4.90
CA ARG A 76 -12.79 4.81 -4.71
C ARG A 76 -11.31 4.61 -4.40
N MET A 77 -11.00 3.73 -3.47
CA MET A 77 -9.62 3.41 -3.07
C MET A 77 -8.84 2.80 -4.23
N THR A 78 -9.44 1.85 -4.92
CA THR A 78 -8.81 1.17 -6.07
C THR A 78 -8.52 2.16 -7.19
N ARG A 79 -9.44 3.11 -7.43
CA ARG A 79 -9.23 4.15 -8.41
C ARG A 79 -8.05 5.07 -8.04
N LEU A 80 -7.92 5.46 -6.78
CA LEU A 80 -6.79 6.26 -6.30
C LEU A 80 -5.46 5.54 -6.52
N ILE A 81 -5.41 4.25 -6.24
CA ILE A 81 -4.21 3.43 -6.47
C ILE A 81 -3.90 3.38 -7.97
N GLY A 82 -4.93 3.13 -8.79
CA GLY A 82 -4.77 3.10 -10.24
C GLY A 82 -4.23 4.40 -10.80
N LEU A 83 -4.76 5.54 -10.36
CA LEU A 83 -4.30 6.86 -10.80
C LEU A 83 -2.85 7.16 -10.41
N LYS A 84 -2.35 6.53 -9.37
CA LYS A 84 -0.95 6.66 -8.94
C LYS A 84 0.00 5.91 -9.88
N TYR A 85 -0.40 4.76 -10.39
CA TYR A 85 0.49 3.84 -11.11
C TYR A 85 0.24 3.72 -12.62
N TYR A 86 -0.96 4.02 -13.10
CA TYR A 86 -1.28 3.95 -14.52
C TYR A 86 -1.22 5.31 -15.19
N PRO A 87 -0.84 5.37 -16.49
CA PRO A 87 -0.61 6.65 -17.15
C PRO A 87 -1.87 7.44 -17.50
N THR A 88 -3.03 6.82 -17.64
CA THR A 88 -4.25 7.51 -18.05
C THR A 88 -5.47 7.12 -17.21
N VAL A 89 -6.37 8.08 -17.01
CA VAL A 89 -7.67 7.87 -16.34
C VAL A 89 -8.50 6.82 -17.08
N LYS A 90 -8.45 6.84 -18.42
CA LYS A 90 -9.19 5.89 -19.25
C LYS A 90 -8.80 4.45 -19.00
N GLU A 91 -7.51 4.17 -18.87
CA GLU A 91 -7.01 2.83 -18.53
C GLU A 91 -7.45 2.38 -17.14
N VAL A 92 -7.39 3.28 -16.17
CA VAL A 92 -7.84 3.01 -14.81
C VAL A 92 -9.32 2.65 -14.78
N ASP A 93 -10.17 3.45 -15.43
CA ASP A 93 -11.60 3.22 -15.46
C ASP A 93 -11.96 1.91 -16.18
N ALA A 94 -11.22 1.56 -17.23
CA ALA A 94 -11.42 0.29 -17.94
C ALA A 94 -11.08 -0.92 -17.06
N ILE A 95 -10.00 -0.83 -16.28
CA ILE A 95 -9.59 -1.88 -15.34
C ILE A 95 -10.61 -2.02 -14.21
N LEU A 96 -11.08 -0.91 -13.66
CA LEU A 96 -12.11 -0.91 -12.62
C LEU A 96 -13.39 -1.62 -13.07
N GLU A 97 -13.83 -1.35 -14.29
CA GLU A 97 -15.03 -2.00 -14.83
C GLU A 97 -14.84 -3.51 -14.95
N ARG A 98 -13.67 -3.97 -15.41
CA ARG A 98 -13.36 -5.40 -15.54
C ARG A 98 -13.24 -6.12 -14.20
N THR A 99 -12.75 -5.42 -13.18
CA THR A 99 -12.45 -6.04 -11.87
C THR A 99 -13.55 -5.81 -10.83
N ARG A 100 -14.57 -5.05 -11.18
CA ARG A 100 -15.67 -4.73 -10.29
C ARG A 100 -16.27 -5.98 -9.64
N GLY A 101 -16.41 -5.92 -8.32
CA GLY A 101 -16.92 -7.05 -7.53
C GLY A 101 -15.90 -8.15 -7.22
N ARG A 102 -14.70 -8.10 -7.79
CA ARG A 102 -13.64 -9.10 -7.56
C ARG A 102 -12.54 -8.61 -6.64
N VAL A 103 -12.57 -7.33 -6.30
CA VAL A 103 -11.49 -6.66 -5.57
C VAL A 103 -11.96 -6.35 -4.16
N GLN A 104 -11.09 -6.62 -3.19
CA GLN A 104 -11.26 -6.25 -1.80
C GLN A 104 -10.33 -5.09 -1.46
N GLY A 105 -10.91 -3.97 -1.04
CA GLY A 105 -10.16 -2.85 -0.50
C GLY A 105 -9.77 -3.13 0.95
N VAL A 106 -8.58 -2.69 1.31
CA VAL A 106 -8.07 -2.78 2.68
C VAL A 106 -7.55 -1.41 3.09
N ARG A 107 -7.96 -0.98 4.27
CA ARG A 107 -7.50 0.26 4.88
C ARG A 107 -6.59 -0.06 6.06
N VAL A 108 -5.44 0.61 6.10
CA VAL A 108 -4.53 0.56 7.25
C VAL A 108 -4.59 1.91 7.96
N ASP A 109 -5.15 1.93 9.15
CA ASP A 109 -5.11 3.12 10.00
C ASP A 109 -3.74 3.20 10.67
N VAL A 110 -3.04 4.32 10.46
CA VAL A 110 -1.67 4.50 10.95
C VAL A 110 -1.68 4.83 12.44
N GLU A 111 -0.99 4.02 13.23
CA GLU A 111 -0.81 4.25 14.67
C GLU A 111 0.55 4.86 14.97
N LYS A 112 1.59 4.43 14.27
CA LYS A 112 2.96 4.90 14.45
C LYS A 112 3.72 4.81 13.13
N MET A 113 4.55 5.79 12.87
CA MET A 113 5.40 5.82 11.68
C MET A 113 6.83 6.19 12.08
N THR A 114 7.79 5.44 11.58
CA THR A 114 9.22 5.72 11.77
C THR A 114 9.92 5.78 10.43
N GLY A 115 10.89 6.67 10.31
CA GLY A 115 11.69 6.81 9.11
C GLY A 115 13.17 6.56 9.38
N LYS A 116 13.88 6.11 8.35
CA LYS A 116 15.32 5.89 8.42
C LYS A 116 15.99 6.26 7.11
N LEU A 117 17.09 6.99 7.21
CA LEU A 117 17.99 7.23 6.10
C LEU A 117 19.27 6.42 6.35
N VAL A 118 19.61 5.55 5.43
CA VAL A 118 20.85 4.79 5.47
C VAL A 118 21.80 5.38 4.44
N HIS A 119 22.98 5.76 4.88
CA HIS A 119 24.08 6.19 4.02
C HIS A 119 25.39 5.80 4.70
N GLU A 120 26.06 4.83 4.14
CA GLU A 120 27.36 4.36 4.60
C GLU A 120 28.44 4.68 3.56
N LYS A 121 29.50 5.28 4.01
CA LYS A 121 30.67 5.57 3.16
C LYS A 121 31.80 4.63 3.44
#